data_305541890836ee5bbc1f23b62458dce1
#
_entry.id   305541890836ee5bbc1f23b62458dce1
#
_cell.length_a   1.000
_cell.length_b   1.000
_cell.length_c   1.000
_cell.angle_alpha   90.00
_cell.angle_beta   90.00
_cell.angle_gamma   90.00
#
_symmetry.space_group_name_H-M   'P 1'
#
loop_
_entity.id
_entity.type
_entity.pdbx_description
1 polymer ?
#
loop_
_entity_poly.entity_id
_entity_poly.type
_entity_poly.pdbx_seq_one_letter_code
_entity_poly.pdbx_strand_id
1 'polypeptide(L)'
;SRIATRSKTCTIALVGKYVKLHDAYLSVMESLYHAGFENDSQVEIKWVESEDLTDQNACKEIFADVDGIIVPGGFGDRGIEGMIQAAQYARENNVPYFGICLGMQIMVMEFARGVLGYADANSSEFTPDGKHNVIALMADQQGNIPKGGTMRLGKYPCTVAPGTKMAECYGQAEIWERHRHRYEFNNDFRQEMQDA
;
A
#
# COMPACT_ATOMS: atom_id res chain seq x y z
N SER A 1 -24.71 -6.37 -22.68
CA SER A 1 -24.35 -5.88 -21.35
C SER A 1 -22.91 -5.41 -21.38
N ARG A 2 -22.59 -4.25 -20.85
CA ARG A 2 -21.24 -3.65 -20.78
C ARG A 2 -20.17 -4.63 -20.23
N ILE A 3 -20.57 -5.59 -19.45
CA ILE A 3 -19.68 -6.59 -18.82
C ILE A 3 -19.09 -7.57 -19.85
N ALA A 4 -19.82 -7.90 -20.90
CA ALA A 4 -19.43 -8.92 -21.86
C ALA A 4 -18.55 -8.41 -23.03
N THR A 5 -18.37 -7.09 -23.15
CA THR A 5 -17.74 -6.45 -24.32
C THR A 5 -16.50 -5.64 -24.00
N ARG A 6 -15.89 -5.87 -22.81
CA ARG A 6 -14.64 -5.17 -22.43
C ARG A 6 -13.53 -5.52 -23.38
N SER A 7 -12.91 -4.49 -23.94
CA SER A 7 -11.93 -4.64 -25.02
C SER A 7 -10.48 -4.67 -24.56
N LYS A 8 -10.22 -4.26 -23.31
CA LYS A 8 -8.88 -4.17 -22.72
C LYS A 8 -8.69 -5.21 -21.64
N THR A 9 -7.48 -5.71 -21.49
CA THR A 9 -7.06 -6.53 -20.36
C THR A 9 -6.05 -5.76 -19.52
N CYS A 10 -6.16 -5.88 -18.19
CA CYS A 10 -5.25 -5.26 -17.24
C CYS A 10 -4.88 -6.28 -16.17
N THR A 11 -3.61 -6.58 -16.03
CA THR A 11 -3.08 -7.53 -15.05
C THR A 11 -2.60 -6.80 -13.82
N ILE A 12 -3.22 -7.04 -12.68
CA ILE A 12 -2.86 -6.43 -11.39
C ILE A 12 -2.27 -7.50 -10.47
N ALA A 13 -1.01 -7.31 -10.07
CA ALA A 13 -0.41 -8.13 -9.04
C ALA A 13 -0.96 -7.71 -7.66
N LEU A 14 -1.58 -8.66 -6.96
CA LEU A 14 -1.94 -8.51 -5.56
C LEU A 14 -0.86 -9.19 -4.72
N VAL A 15 -0.05 -8.38 -4.06
CA VAL A 15 1.07 -8.85 -3.23
C VAL A 15 0.66 -8.88 -1.77
N GLY A 16 0.63 -10.05 -1.18
CA GLY A 16 0.14 -10.21 0.17
C GLY A 16 0.76 -11.39 0.92
N LYS A 17 0.29 -11.59 2.15
CA LYS A 17 0.72 -12.65 3.07
C LYS A 17 -0.19 -13.88 3.06
N TYR A 18 -1.40 -13.75 2.53
CA TYR A 18 -2.46 -14.75 2.59
C TYR A 18 -3.05 -15.04 1.22
N VAL A 19 -2.24 -14.93 0.18
CA VAL A 19 -2.70 -15.04 -1.21
C VAL A 19 -3.24 -16.42 -1.58
N LYS A 20 -2.93 -17.45 -0.79
CA LYS A 20 -3.52 -18.79 -0.94
C LYS A 20 -4.98 -18.85 -0.47
N LEU A 21 -5.43 -17.88 0.33
CA LEU A 21 -6.79 -17.74 0.82
C LEU A 21 -7.40 -16.49 0.17
N HIS A 22 -7.88 -16.62 -1.06
CA HIS A 22 -8.42 -15.50 -1.85
C HIS A 22 -9.53 -14.73 -1.10
N ASP A 23 -10.32 -15.42 -0.28
CA ASP A 23 -11.41 -14.82 0.50
C ASP A 23 -10.91 -13.76 1.49
N ALA A 24 -9.65 -13.83 1.93
CA ALA A 24 -9.04 -12.79 2.77
C ALA A 24 -8.99 -11.42 2.07
N TYR A 25 -9.01 -11.41 0.74
CA TYR A 25 -8.92 -10.22 -0.10
C TYR A 25 -10.16 -9.96 -0.95
N LEU A 26 -11.30 -10.55 -0.57
CA LEU A 26 -12.54 -10.47 -1.35
C LEU A 26 -12.93 -9.02 -1.69
N SER A 27 -12.89 -8.11 -0.72
CA SER A 27 -13.23 -6.71 -0.94
C SER A 27 -12.28 -6.01 -1.91
N VAL A 28 -11.00 -6.36 -1.90
CA VAL A 28 -9.99 -5.83 -2.84
C VAL A 28 -10.26 -6.35 -4.25
N MET A 29 -10.52 -7.66 -4.38
CA MET A 29 -10.88 -8.28 -5.66
C MET A 29 -12.11 -7.62 -6.28
N GLU A 30 -13.20 -7.51 -5.52
CA GLU A 30 -14.44 -6.89 -5.97
C GLU A 30 -14.22 -5.42 -6.39
N SER A 31 -13.42 -4.68 -5.63
CA SER A 31 -13.07 -3.30 -5.98
C SER A 31 -12.30 -3.21 -7.30
N LEU A 32 -11.36 -4.13 -7.54
CA LEU A 32 -10.62 -4.20 -8.80
C LEU A 32 -11.53 -4.55 -9.98
N TYR A 33 -12.47 -5.48 -9.81
CA TYR A 33 -13.44 -5.80 -10.86
C TYR A 33 -14.38 -4.64 -11.15
N HIS A 34 -14.87 -3.93 -10.12
CA HIS A 34 -15.68 -2.73 -10.29
C HIS A 34 -14.92 -1.62 -11.03
N ALA A 35 -13.64 -1.41 -10.69
CA ALA A 35 -12.78 -0.49 -11.41
C ALA A 35 -12.60 -0.90 -12.88
N GLY A 36 -12.47 -2.20 -13.14
CA GLY A 36 -12.40 -2.75 -14.49
C GLY A 36 -13.68 -2.48 -15.30
N PHE A 37 -14.86 -2.59 -14.68
CA PHE A 37 -16.12 -2.29 -15.35
C PHE A 37 -16.22 -0.82 -15.76
N GLU A 38 -15.79 0.08 -14.88
CA GLU A 38 -15.83 1.52 -15.14
C GLU A 38 -14.83 1.95 -16.22
N ASN A 39 -13.67 1.27 -16.30
CA ASN A 39 -12.58 1.59 -17.22
C ASN A 39 -12.54 0.71 -18.48
N ASP A 40 -13.61 0.01 -18.81
CA ASP A 40 -13.71 -0.89 -19.98
C ASP A 40 -12.58 -1.92 -20.06
N SER A 41 -12.16 -2.43 -18.89
CA SER A 41 -11.04 -3.33 -18.76
C SER A 41 -11.44 -4.64 -18.06
N GLN A 42 -10.97 -5.75 -18.60
CA GLN A 42 -11.01 -7.03 -17.91
C GLN A 42 -9.80 -7.11 -16.98
N VAL A 43 -10.04 -7.09 -15.68
CA VAL A 43 -8.97 -7.19 -14.69
C VAL A 43 -8.65 -8.65 -14.43
N GLU A 44 -7.37 -9.00 -14.59
CA GLU A 44 -6.79 -10.27 -14.19
C GLU A 44 -5.94 -10.04 -12.95
N ILE A 45 -6.19 -10.84 -11.90
CA ILE A 45 -5.46 -10.72 -10.62
C ILE A 45 -4.37 -11.78 -10.60
N LYS A 46 -3.11 -11.33 -10.57
CA LYS A 46 -1.94 -12.16 -10.34
C LYS A 46 -1.65 -12.19 -8.84
N TRP A 47 -1.87 -13.34 -8.23
CA TRP A 47 -1.64 -13.54 -6.81
C TRP A 47 -0.15 -13.77 -6.54
N VAL A 48 0.45 -12.93 -5.72
CA VAL A 48 1.88 -12.96 -5.41
C VAL A 48 2.08 -13.05 -3.90
N GLU A 49 2.70 -14.15 -3.47
CA GLU A 49 3.16 -14.29 -2.08
C GLU A 49 4.34 -13.34 -1.86
N SER A 50 4.26 -12.48 -0.87
CA SER A 50 5.31 -11.49 -0.61
C SER A 50 6.66 -12.11 -0.28
N GLU A 51 6.68 -13.31 0.30
CA GLU A 51 7.91 -14.04 0.64
C GLU A 51 8.66 -14.58 -0.59
N ASP A 52 8.00 -14.65 -1.76
CA ASP A 52 8.64 -15.05 -3.02
C ASP A 52 9.45 -13.89 -3.65
N LEU A 53 9.21 -12.66 -3.20
CA LEU A 53 9.92 -11.46 -3.68
C LEU A 53 11.22 -11.25 -2.90
N THR A 54 12.19 -12.11 -3.13
CA THR A 54 13.46 -12.15 -2.37
C THR A 54 14.43 -11.05 -2.76
N ASP A 55 14.37 -10.60 -4.01
CA ASP A 55 15.23 -9.54 -4.57
C ASP A 55 14.60 -8.92 -5.83
N GLN A 56 15.29 -7.94 -6.43
CA GLN A 56 14.81 -7.27 -7.65
C GLN A 56 14.82 -8.17 -8.89
N ASN A 57 15.60 -9.26 -8.92
CA ASN A 57 15.55 -10.21 -10.04
C ASN A 57 14.27 -11.05 -9.96
N ALA A 58 13.93 -11.54 -8.78
CA ALA A 58 12.65 -12.21 -8.55
C ALA A 58 11.46 -11.29 -8.88
N CYS A 59 11.53 -10.00 -8.51
CA CYS A 59 10.51 -9.02 -8.89
C CYS A 59 10.38 -8.87 -10.42
N LYS A 60 11.49 -8.76 -11.16
CA LYS A 60 11.47 -8.66 -12.62
C LYS A 60 10.82 -9.86 -13.29
N GLU A 61 11.08 -11.06 -12.81
CA GLU A 61 10.46 -12.28 -13.33
C GLU A 61 8.98 -12.34 -13.02
N ILE A 62 8.62 -12.06 -11.75
CA ILE A 62 7.24 -12.17 -11.26
C ILE A 62 6.35 -11.07 -11.86
N PHE A 63 6.86 -9.86 -12.03
CA PHE A 63 6.08 -8.72 -12.50
C PHE A 63 6.25 -8.41 -14.00
N ALA A 64 6.87 -9.29 -14.79
CA ALA A 64 7.15 -9.04 -16.20
C ALA A 64 5.90 -8.74 -17.05
N ASP A 65 4.76 -9.30 -16.67
CA ASP A 65 3.46 -9.20 -17.36
C ASP A 65 2.42 -8.37 -16.57
N VAL A 66 2.86 -7.55 -15.63
CA VAL A 66 1.98 -6.85 -14.70
C VAL A 66 1.86 -5.37 -15.05
N ASP A 67 0.62 -4.88 -15.13
CA ASP A 67 0.30 -3.49 -15.43
C ASP A 67 0.22 -2.60 -14.18
N GLY A 68 0.05 -3.20 -13.01
CA GLY A 68 -0.01 -2.49 -11.74
C GLY A 68 0.13 -3.42 -10.55
N ILE A 69 0.53 -2.85 -9.42
CA ILE A 69 0.75 -3.59 -8.17
C ILE A 69 -0.13 -3.02 -7.07
N ILE A 70 -0.85 -3.87 -6.37
CA ILE A 70 -1.60 -3.53 -5.16
C ILE A 70 -1.05 -4.31 -3.97
N VAL A 71 -0.75 -3.59 -2.89
CA VAL A 71 -0.35 -4.19 -1.61
C VAL A 71 -1.43 -3.88 -0.58
N PRO A 72 -2.24 -4.86 -0.17
CA PRO A 72 -3.33 -4.66 0.77
C PRO A 72 -2.86 -4.54 2.22
N GLY A 73 -3.81 -4.33 3.12
CA GLY A 73 -3.56 -4.33 4.55
C GLY A 73 -3.14 -5.69 5.11
N GLY A 74 -2.47 -5.66 6.23
CA GLY A 74 -2.02 -6.84 6.97
C GLY A 74 -1.42 -6.45 8.31
N PHE A 75 -1.04 -7.45 9.12
CA PHE A 75 -0.45 -7.27 10.43
C PHE A 75 0.82 -8.12 10.57
N GLY A 76 1.71 -7.70 11.47
CA GLY A 76 2.96 -8.40 11.76
C GLY A 76 4.04 -8.18 10.69
N ASP A 77 5.20 -8.72 10.95
CA ASP A 77 6.43 -8.49 10.20
C ASP A 77 6.72 -9.49 9.07
N ARG A 78 5.94 -10.59 8.99
CA ARG A 78 6.11 -11.59 7.94
C ARG A 78 5.89 -10.99 6.55
N GLY A 79 6.83 -11.22 5.63
CA GLY A 79 6.74 -10.80 4.24
C GLY A 79 6.92 -9.30 3.98
N ILE A 80 7.28 -8.50 5.00
CA ILE A 80 7.47 -7.04 4.87
C ILE A 80 8.57 -6.71 3.86
N GLU A 81 9.72 -7.38 3.93
CA GLU A 81 10.84 -7.09 3.01
C GLU A 81 10.46 -7.40 1.55
N GLY A 82 9.71 -8.47 1.29
CA GLY A 82 9.20 -8.75 -0.05
C GLY A 82 8.23 -7.69 -0.56
N MET A 83 7.37 -7.15 0.32
CA MET A 83 6.50 -6.02 -0.04
C MET A 83 7.30 -4.75 -0.35
N ILE A 84 8.41 -4.51 0.37
CA ILE A 84 9.35 -3.40 0.09
C ILE A 84 10.01 -3.61 -1.27
N GLN A 85 10.42 -4.85 -1.60
CA GLN A 85 10.95 -5.18 -2.93
C GLN A 85 9.93 -4.88 -4.04
N ALA A 86 8.65 -5.19 -3.82
CA ALA A 86 7.58 -4.86 -4.77
C ALA A 86 7.41 -3.35 -4.97
N ALA A 87 7.44 -2.58 -3.88
CA ALA A 87 7.33 -1.12 -3.93
C ALA A 87 8.56 -0.49 -4.64
N GLN A 88 9.76 -0.98 -4.36
CA GLN A 88 10.99 -0.58 -5.05
C GLN A 88 10.89 -0.86 -6.56
N TYR A 89 10.50 -2.07 -6.92
CA TYR A 89 10.31 -2.44 -8.34
C TYR A 89 9.33 -1.50 -9.03
N ALA A 90 8.20 -1.22 -8.40
CA ALA A 90 7.18 -0.33 -8.94
C ALA A 90 7.74 1.09 -9.19
N ARG A 91 8.45 1.66 -8.22
CA ARG A 91 9.07 2.98 -8.33
C ARG A 91 10.14 3.03 -9.42
N GLU A 92 11.06 2.06 -9.43
CA GLU A 92 12.20 2.05 -10.37
C GLU A 92 11.78 1.74 -11.80
N ASN A 93 10.70 0.99 -12.02
CA ASN A 93 10.19 0.60 -13.34
C ASN A 93 8.94 1.38 -13.77
N ASN A 94 8.55 2.41 -13.01
CA ASN A 94 7.38 3.25 -13.29
C ASN A 94 6.08 2.44 -13.45
N VAL A 95 5.92 1.40 -12.64
CA VAL A 95 4.69 0.59 -12.57
C VAL A 95 3.76 1.23 -11.53
N PRO A 96 2.48 1.46 -11.85
CA PRO A 96 1.51 1.95 -10.89
C PRO A 96 1.45 1.09 -9.63
N TYR A 97 1.55 1.73 -8.47
CA TYR A 97 1.48 1.07 -7.16
C TYR A 97 0.36 1.68 -6.32
N PHE A 98 -0.43 0.85 -5.68
CA PHE A 98 -1.43 1.27 -4.71
C PHE A 98 -1.30 0.49 -3.40
N GLY A 99 -1.00 1.21 -2.32
CA GLY A 99 -0.87 0.63 -0.99
C GLY A 99 -2.07 0.94 -0.11
N ILE A 100 -2.68 -0.09 0.49
CA ILE A 100 -3.79 0.04 1.42
C ILE A 100 -3.29 -0.29 2.83
N CYS A 101 -3.47 0.62 3.79
CA CYS A 101 -3.07 0.42 5.18
C CYS A 101 -1.58 0.05 5.29
N LEU A 102 -1.23 -1.20 5.59
CA LEU A 102 0.15 -1.69 5.58
C LEU A 102 0.86 -1.40 4.24
N GLY A 103 0.19 -1.58 3.12
CA GLY A 103 0.77 -1.31 1.80
C GLY A 103 1.20 0.14 1.60
N MET A 104 0.47 1.10 2.16
CA MET A 104 0.89 2.52 2.19
C MET A 104 2.12 2.69 3.08
N GLN A 105 2.15 2.07 4.25
CA GLN A 105 3.30 2.12 5.15
C GLN A 105 4.56 1.54 4.49
N ILE A 106 4.43 0.43 3.76
CA ILE A 106 5.50 -0.18 2.96
C ILE A 106 6.08 0.81 1.94
N MET A 107 5.22 1.51 1.21
CA MET A 107 5.65 2.50 0.22
C MET A 107 6.45 3.64 0.89
N VAL A 108 6.02 4.10 2.05
CA VAL A 108 6.74 5.14 2.82
C VAL A 108 8.11 4.64 3.28
N MET A 109 8.19 3.42 3.81
CA MET A 109 9.46 2.81 4.22
C MET A 109 10.41 2.63 3.03
N GLU A 110 9.91 2.14 1.90
CA GLU A 110 10.71 1.98 0.69
C GLU A 110 11.25 3.32 0.19
N PHE A 111 10.41 4.35 0.12
CA PHE A 111 10.84 5.67 -0.32
C PHE A 111 11.93 6.25 0.59
N ALA A 112 11.79 6.10 1.89
CA ALA A 112 12.81 6.53 2.84
C ALA A 112 14.13 5.78 2.64
N ARG A 113 14.10 4.48 2.38
CA ARG A 113 15.30 3.67 2.11
C ARG A 113 15.92 4.00 0.76
N GLY A 114 15.13 4.00 -0.29
CA GLY A 114 15.59 4.08 -1.67
C GLY A 114 15.89 5.49 -2.16
N VAL A 115 15.17 6.50 -1.65
CA VAL A 115 15.29 7.89 -2.11
C VAL A 115 16.01 8.76 -1.09
N LEU A 116 15.63 8.70 0.20
CA LEU A 116 16.28 9.50 1.25
C LEU A 116 17.58 8.87 1.78
N GLY A 117 17.84 7.59 1.46
CA GLY A 117 19.08 6.92 1.87
C GLY A 117 19.07 6.41 3.33
N TYR A 118 17.92 6.38 3.99
CA TYR A 118 17.76 5.84 5.34
C TYR A 118 17.60 4.31 5.29
N ALA A 119 18.73 3.60 5.14
CA ALA A 119 18.73 2.15 4.97
C ALA A 119 18.02 1.37 6.11
N ASP A 120 17.94 1.96 7.30
CA ASP A 120 17.28 1.43 8.49
C ASP A 120 15.82 1.92 8.66
N ALA A 121 15.28 2.68 7.68
CA ALA A 121 13.93 3.20 7.78
C ALA A 121 12.91 2.06 7.96
N ASN A 122 12.05 2.23 8.96
CA ASN A 122 11.12 1.17 9.38
C ASN A 122 9.87 1.75 10.05
N SER A 123 9.03 0.88 10.56
CA SER A 123 7.93 1.18 11.45
C SER A 123 8.33 0.91 12.90
N SER A 124 7.91 1.77 13.83
CA SER A 124 8.07 1.50 15.26
C SER A 124 7.30 0.27 15.75
N GLU A 125 6.41 -0.27 14.92
CA GLU A 125 5.77 -1.58 15.16
C GLU A 125 6.79 -2.72 15.14
N PHE A 126 7.75 -2.66 14.23
CA PHE A 126 8.75 -3.72 14.02
C PHE A 126 10.09 -3.41 14.70
N THR A 127 10.44 -2.14 14.78
CA THR A 127 11.68 -1.65 15.39
C THR A 127 11.39 -0.49 16.35
N PRO A 128 10.89 -0.74 17.58
CA PRO A 128 10.45 0.31 18.50
C PRO A 128 11.51 1.39 18.76
N ASP A 129 12.78 1.01 18.83
CA ASP A 129 13.90 1.91 19.09
C ASP A 129 14.67 2.32 17.81
N GLY A 130 14.05 2.13 16.63
CA GLY A 130 14.65 2.46 15.34
C GLY A 130 14.86 3.97 15.19
N LYS A 131 16.02 4.37 14.66
CA LYS A 131 16.37 5.78 14.45
C LYS A 131 15.47 6.46 13.41
N HIS A 132 15.19 5.76 12.32
CA HIS A 132 14.39 6.30 11.22
C HIS A 132 13.04 5.55 11.14
N ASN A 133 12.25 5.65 12.21
CA ASN A 133 10.88 5.15 12.21
C ASN A 133 9.95 6.13 11.48
N VAL A 134 9.88 5.98 10.16
CA VAL A 134 9.04 6.80 9.27
C VAL A 134 7.55 6.48 9.41
N ILE A 135 7.25 5.33 10.00
CA ILE A 135 5.92 4.95 10.47
C ILE A 135 6.00 4.82 11.99
N ALA A 136 5.11 5.49 12.70
CA ALA A 136 5.13 5.57 14.15
C ALA A 136 3.74 5.35 14.75
N LEU A 137 3.75 5.00 16.04
CA LEU A 137 2.52 4.90 16.81
C LEU A 137 1.85 6.28 16.87
N MET A 138 0.55 6.34 16.64
CA MET A 138 -0.22 7.57 16.73
C MET A 138 -0.09 8.21 18.12
N ALA A 139 -0.07 9.52 18.18
CA ALA A 139 0.11 10.27 19.44
C ALA A 139 -0.92 9.91 20.51
N ASP A 140 -2.17 9.64 20.11
CA ASP A 140 -3.26 9.21 21.00
C ASP A 140 -3.19 7.73 21.39
N GLN A 141 -2.23 6.98 20.84
CA GLN A 141 -1.97 5.56 21.14
C GLN A 141 -0.69 5.36 21.97
N GLN A 142 -0.03 6.44 22.40
CA GLN A 142 1.16 6.40 23.25
C GLN A 142 0.78 6.26 24.72
N GLY A 143 1.52 5.43 25.46
CA GLY A 143 1.33 5.19 26.90
C GLY A 143 0.71 3.83 27.24
N ASN A 144 0.38 3.62 28.53
CA ASN A 144 -0.21 2.38 29.06
C ASN A 144 -1.71 2.26 28.72
N ILE A 145 -2.06 2.35 27.45
CA ILE A 145 -3.46 2.20 27.02
C ILE A 145 -3.73 0.72 26.76
N PRO A 146 -4.87 0.17 27.22
CA PRO A 146 -5.26 -1.20 26.90
C PRO A 146 -5.29 -1.41 25.40
N LYS A 147 -4.54 -2.40 24.89
CA LYS A 147 -4.38 -2.66 23.44
C LYS A 147 -5.68 -3.02 22.71
N GLY A 148 -6.75 -3.33 23.44
CA GLY A 148 -8.06 -3.61 22.87
C GLY A 148 -8.93 -2.36 22.77
N GLY A 149 -9.39 -2.00 21.57
CA GLY A 149 -10.33 -0.91 21.35
C GLY A 149 -9.75 0.49 21.16
N THR A 150 -8.43 0.66 21.12
CA THR A 150 -7.75 1.97 20.99
C THR A 150 -7.28 2.31 19.58
N MET A 151 -7.53 1.48 18.59
CA MET A 151 -7.24 1.80 17.18
C MET A 151 -8.06 3.00 16.71
N ARG A 152 -7.51 3.80 15.79
CA ARG A 152 -8.32 4.71 15.01
C ARG A 152 -9.31 3.88 14.18
N LEU A 153 -10.58 3.95 14.55
CA LEU A 153 -11.66 3.22 13.91
C LEU A 153 -12.72 4.19 13.39
N GLY A 154 -13.25 3.88 12.20
CA GLY A 154 -14.39 4.59 11.64
C GLY A 154 -14.02 5.55 10.52
N LYS A 155 -14.94 6.46 10.24
CA LYS A 155 -14.88 7.38 9.11
C LYS A 155 -14.24 8.70 9.53
N TYR A 156 -13.17 9.09 8.84
CA TYR A 156 -12.43 10.32 9.09
C TYR A 156 -12.34 11.17 7.83
N PRO A 157 -12.35 12.51 7.96
CA PRO A 157 -12.13 13.40 6.84
C PRO A 157 -10.68 13.38 6.38
N CYS A 158 -10.49 13.53 5.08
CA CYS A 158 -9.19 13.69 4.45
C CYS A 158 -9.25 14.81 3.42
N THR A 159 -8.38 15.79 3.55
CA THR A 159 -8.21 16.84 2.55
C THR A 159 -7.28 16.35 1.45
N VAL A 160 -7.79 16.33 0.23
CA VAL A 160 -7.03 15.89 -0.95
C VAL A 160 -6.28 17.06 -1.54
N ALA A 161 -4.95 16.93 -1.66
CA ALA A 161 -4.11 17.97 -2.22
C ALA A 161 -4.46 18.21 -3.71
N PRO A 162 -4.70 19.46 -4.13
CA PRO A 162 -5.02 19.76 -5.52
C PRO A 162 -3.83 19.46 -6.44
N GLY A 163 -4.11 19.10 -7.70
CA GLY A 163 -3.07 18.80 -8.70
C GLY A 163 -2.42 17.43 -8.54
N THR A 164 -2.93 16.58 -7.66
CA THR A 164 -2.47 15.20 -7.48
C THR A 164 -3.33 14.21 -8.25
N LYS A 165 -2.78 13.03 -8.58
CA LYS A 165 -3.57 11.91 -9.14
C LYS A 165 -4.74 11.51 -8.24
N MET A 166 -4.56 11.65 -6.92
CA MET A 166 -5.62 11.37 -5.96
C MET A 166 -6.80 12.34 -6.12
N ALA A 167 -6.49 13.65 -6.35
CA ALA A 167 -7.51 14.65 -6.62
C ALA A 167 -8.29 14.36 -7.92
N GLU A 168 -7.60 13.89 -8.95
CA GLU A 168 -8.21 13.46 -10.20
C GLU A 168 -9.14 12.26 -10.00
N CYS A 169 -8.70 11.24 -9.24
CA CYS A 169 -9.47 10.03 -8.98
C CYS A 169 -10.73 10.29 -8.14
N TYR A 170 -10.61 11.11 -7.10
CA TYR A 170 -11.75 11.39 -6.22
C TYR A 170 -12.67 12.50 -6.74
N GLY A 171 -12.15 13.44 -7.51
CA GLY A 171 -12.91 14.60 -8.01
C GLY A 171 -13.46 15.53 -6.93
N GLN A 172 -12.95 15.44 -5.70
CA GLN A 172 -13.40 16.17 -4.52
C GLN A 172 -12.20 16.64 -3.69
N ALA A 173 -12.30 17.84 -3.11
CA ALA A 173 -11.25 18.39 -2.24
C ALA A 173 -11.25 17.79 -0.83
N GLU A 174 -12.39 17.30 -0.37
CA GLU A 174 -12.55 16.61 0.91
C GLU A 174 -13.25 15.28 0.70
N ILE A 175 -12.67 14.22 1.25
CA ILE A 175 -13.20 12.86 1.21
C ILE A 175 -13.30 12.30 2.62
N TRP A 176 -14.05 11.23 2.76
CA TRP A 176 -14.24 10.54 4.02
C TRP A 176 -13.90 9.08 3.86
N GLU A 177 -12.79 8.67 4.49
CA GLU A 177 -12.31 7.29 4.40
C GLU A 177 -12.42 6.57 5.74
N ARG A 178 -12.63 5.25 5.69
CA ARG A 178 -12.66 4.41 6.88
C ARG A 178 -11.26 4.00 7.27
N HIS A 179 -10.93 4.24 8.53
CA HIS A 179 -9.65 3.91 9.11
C HIS A 179 -9.76 2.72 10.07
N ARG A 180 -8.70 1.91 10.09
CA ARG A 180 -8.47 0.85 11.07
C ARG A 180 -6.99 0.65 11.23
N HIS A 181 -6.33 1.49 12.03
CA HIS A 181 -4.88 1.42 12.24
C HIS A 181 -4.46 2.05 13.58
N ARG A 182 -3.26 1.70 14.06
CA ARG A 182 -2.58 2.28 15.22
C ARG A 182 -1.36 3.08 14.84
N TYR A 183 -0.71 2.67 13.74
CA TYR A 183 0.50 3.27 13.22
C TYR A 183 0.16 4.14 12.04
N GLU A 184 0.85 5.25 11.92
CA GLU A 184 0.65 6.21 10.86
C GLU A 184 1.99 6.79 10.38
N PHE A 185 1.94 7.57 9.32
CA PHE A 185 3.08 8.33 8.83
C PHE A 185 3.64 9.24 9.93
N ASN A 186 4.96 9.16 10.16
CA ASN A 186 5.64 10.03 11.12
C ASN A 186 5.91 11.40 10.50
N ASN A 187 5.20 12.41 10.97
CA ASN A 187 5.28 13.77 10.44
C ASN A 187 6.66 14.43 10.58
N ASP A 188 7.56 13.90 11.42
CA ASP A 188 8.93 14.41 11.53
C ASP A 188 9.71 14.27 10.22
N PHE A 189 9.34 13.29 9.38
CA PHE A 189 9.94 13.05 8.08
C PHE A 189 9.17 13.68 6.90
N ARG A 190 8.09 14.41 7.19
CA ARG A 190 7.19 14.91 6.15
C ARG A 190 7.87 15.84 5.17
N GLN A 191 8.62 16.81 5.69
CA GLN A 191 9.27 17.83 4.85
C GLN A 191 10.29 17.19 3.91
N GLU A 192 11.13 16.31 4.43
CA GLU A 192 12.16 15.62 3.64
C GLU A 192 11.56 14.78 2.51
N MET A 193 10.45 14.09 2.79
CA MET A 193 9.76 13.28 1.77
C MET A 193 9.06 14.14 0.71
N GLN A 194 8.59 15.34 1.08
CA GLN A 194 7.95 16.24 0.13
C GLN A 194 8.96 16.94 -0.79
N ASP A 195 10.19 17.14 -0.30
CA ASP A 195 11.27 17.84 -1.02
C ASP A 195 12.04 16.91 -1.98
N ALA A 196 11.91 15.58 -1.81
CA ALA A 196 12.56 14.56 -2.63
C ALA A 196 11.71 14.11 -3.80
#